data_cc6f671a19992755501ff891fbe7a339
#
_entry.id   cc6f671a19992755501ff891fbe7a339
#
_cell.length_a   1.000
_cell.length_b   1.000
_cell.length_c   1.000
_cell.angle_alpha   90.00
_cell.angle_beta   90.00
_cell.angle_gamma   90.00
#
_symmetry.space_group_name_H-M   'P 1'
#
loop_
_entity.id
_entity.type
_entity.pdbx_description
1 polymer ?
#
loop_
_entity_poly.entity_id
_entity_poly.type
_entity_poly.pdbx_seq_one_letter_code
_entity_poly.pdbx_strand_id
1 'polypeptide(L)'
;MNVYGTKQIRNVVLLGHGGAGKTTVAEALALVTGTTKRMGKVPEGTTISDYDKEEIKRQFSISTTLIPLEYQGEDGPIKINLLDTPGYFDFVGEVEEAISVADAAIIVVNCKAGIEVGTEKAWELCEEYNLPRLFFVTNMDDDQASFRELILKLEKQFGRKIAPFPGCNDNGSPRHDTRP
;
A
#
# COMPACT_ATOMS: atom_id res chain seq x y z
N MET A 1 14.41 -14.39 18.30
CA MET A 1 13.64 -14.53 17.05
C MET A 1 12.28 -15.09 17.43
N ASN A 2 11.21 -14.33 17.20
CA ASN A 2 9.86 -14.78 17.55
C ASN A 2 9.44 -15.91 16.60
N VAL A 3 8.73 -16.91 17.12
CA VAL A 3 8.19 -18.01 16.33
C VAL A 3 6.72 -17.75 16.11
N TYR A 4 6.28 -17.71 14.85
CA TYR A 4 4.90 -17.46 14.46
C TYR A 4 4.27 -18.74 13.90
N GLY A 5 3.04 -19.04 14.31
CA GLY A 5 2.23 -20.06 13.66
C GLY A 5 1.65 -19.57 12.34
N THR A 6 1.25 -20.48 11.46
CA THR A 6 0.70 -20.15 10.13
C THR A 6 -0.47 -19.18 10.17
N LYS A 7 -1.31 -19.25 11.22
CA LYS A 7 -2.44 -18.34 11.43
C LYS A 7 -2.04 -16.90 11.77
N GLN A 8 -0.80 -16.68 12.19
CA GLN A 8 -0.25 -15.40 12.60
C GLN A 8 0.54 -14.71 11.50
N ILE A 9 0.73 -15.35 10.34
CA ILE A 9 1.47 -14.82 9.21
C ILE A 9 0.49 -14.36 8.14
N ARG A 10 0.73 -13.17 7.58
CA ARG A 10 -0.01 -12.60 6.45
C ARG A 10 0.95 -12.02 5.43
N ASN A 11 0.75 -12.38 4.18
CA ASN A 11 1.47 -11.81 3.06
C ASN A 11 0.59 -10.72 2.43
N VAL A 12 1.04 -9.49 2.48
CA VAL A 12 0.28 -8.34 1.97
C VAL A 12 1.09 -7.66 0.87
N VAL A 13 0.50 -7.50 -0.31
CA VAL A 13 1.14 -6.87 -1.45
C VAL A 13 0.67 -5.41 -1.62
N LEU A 14 1.60 -4.50 -1.88
CA LEU A 14 1.31 -3.12 -2.27
C LEU A 14 1.27 -3.04 -3.79
N LEU A 15 0.13 -2.63 -4.32
CA LEU A 15 -0.12 -2.47 -5.76
C LEU A 15 -0.48 -1.01 -6.08
N GLY A 16 -0.40 -0.62 -7.34
CA GLY A 16 -0.80 0.70 -7.82
C GLY A 16 0.19 1.31 -8.79
N HIS A 17 -0.15 2.47 -9.32
CA HIS A 17 0.63 3.15 -10.35
C HIS A 17 2.03 3.60 -9.86
N GLY A 18 2.96 3.81 -10.81
CA GLY A 18 4.27 4.42 -10.51
C GLY A 18 4.09 5.82 -9.91
N GLY A 19 4.74 6.09 -8.77
CA GLY A 19 4.57 7.38 -8.09
C GLY A 19 3.33 7.52 -7.19
N ALA A 20 2.47 6.51 -7.08
CA ALA A 20 1.31 6.54 -6.17
C ALA A 20 1.68 6.55 -4.67
N GLY A 21 2.96 6.29 -4.33
CA GLY A 21 3.44 6.34 -2.95
C GLY A 21 3.51 4.98 -2.23
N LYS A 22 3.56 3.86 -2.96
CA LYS A 22 3.67 2.51 -2.39
C LYS A 22 4.83 2.37 -1.41
N THR A 23 6.04 2.67 -1.86
CA THR A 23 7.26 2.66 -1.03
C THR A 23 7.14 3.59 0.18
N THR A 24 6.49 4.74 0.04
CA THR A 24 6.24 5.65 1.16
C THR A 24 5.29 5.03 2.20
N VAL A 25 4.25 4.33 1.74
CA VAL A 25 3.34 3.57 2.63
C VAL A 25 4.10 2.43 3.31
N ALA A 26 4.96 1.70 2.58
CA ALA A 26 5.81 0.65 3.14
C ALA A 26 6.71 1.18 4.27
N GLU A 27 7.37 2.32 4.04
CA GLU A 27 8.20 3.01 5.03
C GLU A 27 7.39 3.44 6.28
N ALA A 28 6.20 3.99 6.06
CA ALA A 28 5.33 4.39 7.17
C ALA A 28 4.89 3.20 8.02
N LEU A 29 4.51 2.08 7.39
CA LEU A 29 4.15 0.84 8.08
C LEU A 29 5.35 0.27 8.85
N ALA A 30 6.55 0.28 8.26
CA ALA A 30 7.77 -0.16 8.92
C ALA A 30 8.13 0.70 10.13
N LEU A 31 7.88 2.01 10.07
CA LEU A 31 8.08 2.92 11.19
C LEU A 31 7.07 2.65 12.32
N VAL A 32 5.77 2.55 12.00
CA VAL A 32 4.69 2.34 12.98
C VAL A 32 4.83 1.00 13.69
N THR A 33 5.28 -0.03 13.00
CA THR A 33 5.54 -1.36 13.59
C THR A 33 6.87 -1.46 14.31
N GLY A 34 7.69 -0.40 14.30
CA GLY A 34 9.00 -0.38 14.93
C GLY A 34 10.09 -1.19 14.21
N THR A 35 9.82 -1.65 12.99
CA THR A 35 10.81 -2.32 12.13
C THR A 35 11.96 -1.37 11.79
N THR A 36 11.63 -0.09 11.58
CA THR A 36 12.62 0.99 11.41
C THR A 36 12.46 2.05 12.51
N LYS A 37 13.54 2.78 12.79
CA LYS A 37 13.54 3.89 13.75
C LYS A 37 13.28 5.25 13.10
N ARG A 38 13.32 5.32 11.80
CA ARG A 38 13.09 6.53 11.00
C ARG A 38 12.42 6.14 9.70
N MET A 39 11.63 7.05 9.17
CA MET A 39 11.04 6.91 7.84
C MET A 39 12.07 7.26 6.77
N GLY A 40 12.35 6.35 5.85
CA GLY A 40 13.17 6.63 4.67
C GLY A 40 12.43 7.49 3.66
N LYS A 41 13.15 8.07 2.72
CA LYS A 41 12.59 8.89 1.64
C LYS A 41 13.18 8.48 0.29
N VAL A 42 12.34 8.24 -0.68
CA VAL A 42 12.75 7.86 -2.04
C VAL A 42 13.73 8.86 -2.66
N PRO A 43 13.48 10.20 -2.62
CA PRO A 43 14.42 11.16 -3.20
C PRO A 43 15.79 11.20 -2.52
N GLU A 44 15.87 10.77 -1.25
CA GLU A 44 17.12 10.72 -0.48
C GLU A 44 17.83 9.36 -0.63
N GLY A 45 17.21 8.37 -1.28
CA GLY A 45 17.74 7.00 -1.40
C GLY A 45 17.94 6.31 -0.05
N THR A 46 17.07 6.60 0.93
CA THR A 46 17.19 6.11 2.31
C THR A 46 16.10 5.13 2.70
N THR A 47 15.30 4.67 1.77
CA THR A 47 14.22 3.69 1.99
C THR A 47 14.80 2.30 2.23
N ILE A 48 14.05 1.46 2.97
CA ILE A 48 14.39 0.06 3.19
C ILE A 48 14.04 -0.82 2.01
N SER A 49 13.15 -0.35 1.13
CA SER A 49 12.63 -1.05 -0.03
C SER A 49 13.56 -0.90 -1.23
N ASP A 50 13.86 0.34 -1.62
CA ASP A 50 14.70 0.65 -2.78
C ASP A 50 16.18 0.72 -2.36
N TYR A 51 16.83 -0.42 -2.23
CA TYR A 51 18.24 -0.51 -1.80
C TYR A 51 19.21 -0.75 -2.96
N ASP A 52 18.72 -1.11 -4.15
CA ASP A 52 19.56 -1.25 -5.34
C ASP A 52 20.02 0.13 -5.84
N LYS A 53 21.27 0.19 -6.35
CA LYS A 53 21.84 1.43 -6.86
C LYS A 53 21.08 2.03 -8.04
N GLU A 54 20.48 1.17 -8.88
CA GLU A 54 19.66 1.63 -10.01
C GLU A 54 18.30 2.17 -9.52
N GLU A 55 17.67 1.54 -8.51
CA GLU A 55 16.44 2.05 -7.88
C GLU A 55 16.67 3.42 -7.26
N ILE A 56 17.73 3.55 -6.46
CA ILE A 56 18.13 4.82 -5.82
C ILE A 56 18.38 5.90 -6.87
N LYS A 57 19.13 5.57 -7.93
CA LYS A 57 19.46 6.52 -9.00
C LYS A 57 18.25 6.95 -9.81
N ARG A 58 17.31 6.04 -10.05
CA ARG A 58 16.09 6.28 -10.83
C ARG A 58 14.93 6.79 -9.98
N GLN A 59 15.02 6.67 -8.65
CA GLN A 59 13.99 7.04 -7.68
C GLN A 59 12.66 6.28 -7.87
N PHE A 60 12.75 5.01 -8.26
CA PHE A 60 11.60 4.10 -8.33
C PHE A 60 12.03 2.64 -8.18
N SER A 61 11.12 1.81 -7.66
CA SER A 61 11.32 0.38 -7.45
C SER A 61 11.37 -0.38 -8.78
N ILE A 62 12.32 -1.29 -8.90
CA ILE A 62 12.51 -2.20 -10.05
C ILE A 62 12.12 -3.62 -9.65
N SER A 63 12.51 -4.06 -8.47
CA SER A 63 12.25 -5.40 -7.94
C SER A 63 11.30 -5.35 -6.75
N THR A 64 10.60 -6.46 -6.52
CA THR A 64 9.75 -6.61 -5.33
C THR A 64 10.60 -6.79 -4.08
N THR A 65 10.35 -5.98 -3.06
CA THR A 65 11.04 -6.08 -1.77
C THR A 65 10.10 -6.59 -0.68
N LEU A 66 10.56 -7.60 0.07
CA LEU A 66 9.85 -8.15 1.22
C LEU A 66 10.29 -7.43 2.49
N ILE A 67 9.35 -6.80 3.17
CA ILE A 67 9.55 -6.09 4.44
C ILE A 67 8.81 -6.85 5.55
N PRO A 68 9.52 -7.47 6.50
CA PRO A 68 8.87 -8.15 7.62
C PRO A 68 8.42 -7.14 8.68
N LEU A 69 7.11 -7.10 8.95
CA LEU A 69 6.51 -6.26 9.97
C LEU A 69 5.96 -7.13 11.11
N GLU A 70 6.16 -6.71 12.35
CA GLU A 70 5.57 -7.35 13.51
C GLU A 70 4.56 -6.39 14.15
N TYR A 71 3.32 -6.83 14.30
CA TYR A 71 2.23 -6.03 14.86
C TYR A 71 1.57 -6.78 16.02
N GLN A 72 1.32 -6.07 17.11
CA GLN A 72 0.56 -6.60 18.24
C GLN A 72 -0.92 -6.31 18.03
N GLY A 73 -1.65 -7.29 17.52
CA GLY A 73 -3.10 -7.23 17.38
C GLY A 73 -3.83 -7.59 18.67
N GLU A 74 -5.15 -7.47 18.67
CA GLU A 74 -6.01 -7.81 19.80
C GLU A 74 -5.92 -9.31 20.17
N ASP A 75 -5.84 -10.17 19.16
CA ASP A 75 -5.73 -11.64 19.30
C ASP A 75 -4.29 -12.14 19.46
N GLY A 76 -3.33 -11.24 19.64
CA GLY A 76 -1.92 -11.57 19.80
C GLY A 76 -1.02 -11.06 18.66
N PRO A 77 0.27 -11.46 18.68
CA PRO A 77 1.23 -10.96 17.70
C PRO A 77 0.95 -11.53 16.30
N ILE A 78 1.04 -10.66 15.31
CA ILE A 78 0.89 -10.97 13.88
C ILE A 78 2.18 -10.57 13.16
N LYS A 79 2.65 -11.43 12.27
CA LYS A 79 3.72 -11.13 11.32
C LYS A 79 3.13 -10.83 9.96
N ILE A 80 3.40 -9.65 9.46
CA ILE A 80 3.01 -9.25 8.11
C ILE A 80 4.27 -9.23 7.24
N ASN A 81 4.29 -10.05 6.19
CA ASN A 81 5.27 -9.96 5.13
C ASN A 81 4.72 -8.97 4.11
N LEU A 82 5.17 -7.73 4.16
CA LEU A 82 4.77 -6.70 3.22
C LEU A 82 5.62 -6.80 1.97
N LEU A 83 4.97 -6.93 0.81
CA LEU A 83 5.60 -7.01 -0.51
C LEU A 83 5.43 -5.65 -1.20
N ASP A 84 6.49 -4.84 -1.21
CA ASP A 84 6.50 -3.58 -1.95
C ASP A 84 6.89 -3.84 -3.40
N THR A 85 5.96 -3.59 -4.33
CA THR A 85 6.13 -3.93 -5.75
C THR A 85 6.42 -2.71 -6.62
N PRO A 86 7.13 -2.89 -7.74
CA PRO A 86 7.26 -1.86 -8.75
C PRO A 86 5.91 -1.38 -9.28
N GLY A 87 5.83 -0.10 -9.65
CA GLY A 87 4.59 0.49 -10.20
C GLY A 87 4.60 0.70 -11.70
N TYR A 88 5.72 0.41 -12.38
CA TYR A 88 5.87 0.55 -13.81
C TYR A 88 5.62 -0.78 -14.52
N PHE A 89 4.96 -0.72 -15.68
CA PHE A 89 4.54 -1.90 -16.44
C PHE A 89 5.68 -2.75 -16.96
N ASP A 90 6.87 -2.18 -17.12
CA ASP A 90 8.07 -2.90 -17.53
C ASP A 90 8.46 -4.02 -16.54
N PHE A 91 7.98 -3.93 -15.31
CA PHE A 91 8.28 -4.87 -14.21
C PHE A 91 7.04 -5.69 -13.77
N VAL A 92 6.09 -5.94 -14.67
CA VAL A 92 4.85 -6.65 -14.34
C VAL A 92 5.12 -8.06 -13.79
N GLY A 93 6.18 -8.73 -14.24
CA GLY A 93 6.56 -10.04 -13.73
C GLY A 93 6.82 -10.06 -12.22
N GLU A 94 7.47 -9.03 -11.68
CA GLU A 94 7.70 -8.84 -10.24
C GLU A 94 6.37 -8.71 -9.47
N VAL A 95 5.40 -8.03 -10.08
CA VAL A 95 4.06 -7.86 -9.50
C VAL A 95 3.30 -9.19 -9.48
N GLU A 96 3.35 -9.96 -10.55
CA GLU A 96 2.70 -11.27 -10.65
C GLU A 96 3.29 -12.28 -9.66
N GLU A 97 4.62 -12.29 -9.50
CA GLU A 97 5.29 -13.13 -8.50
C GLU A 97 4.82 -12.77 -7.08
N ALA A 98 4.75 -11.48 -6.75
CA ALA A 98 4.31 -11.02 -5.44
C ALA A 98 2.84 -11.36 -5.16
N ILE A 99 1.96 -11.20 -6.16
CA ILE A 99 0.53 -11.52 -6.04
C ILE A 99 0.32 -13.02 -5.83
N SER A 100 1.11 -13.88 -6.47
CA SER A 100 0.96 -15.34 -6.38
C SER A 100 1.10 -15.90 -4.97
N VAL A 101 1.77 -15.16 -4.08
CA VAL A 101 2.01 -15.55 -2.68
C VAL A 101 1.26 -14.67 -1.66
N ALA A 102 0.51 -13.68 -2.12
CA ALA A 102 -0.19 -12.73 -1.26
C ALA A 102 -1.52 -13.27 -0.73
N ASP A 103 -1.83 -12.95 0.52
CA ASP A 103 -3.12 -13.22 1.16
C ASP A 103 -4.11 -12.05 0.94
N ALA A 104 -3.59 -10.84 0.76
CA ALA A 104 -4.38 -9.63 0.53
C ALA A 104 -3.54 -8.55 -0.20
N ALA A 105 -4.24 -7.60 -0.82
CA ALA A 105 -3.62 -6.47 -1.51
C ALA A 105 -4.06 -5.12 -0.92
N ILE A 106 -3.12 -4.17 -0.93
CA ILE A 106 -3.37 -2.76 -0.70
C ILE A 106 -3.10 -2.04 -2.03
N ILE A 107 -4.16 -1.52 -2.65
CA ILE A 107 -4.04 -0.71 -3.87
C ILE A 107 -3.84 0.75 -3.46
N VAL A 108 -2.64 1.26 -3.69
CA VAL A 108 -2.28 2.63 -3.33
C VAL A 108 -2.68 3.58 -4.46
N VAL A 109 -3.46 4.61 -4.12
CA VAL A 109 -3.98 5.59 -5.06
C VAL A 109 -3.62 7.00 -4.62
N ASN A 110 -3.05 7.79 -5.51
CA ASN A 110 -2.79 9.20 -5.24
C ASN A 110 -4.10 10.00 -5.38
N CYS A 111 -4.49 10.73 -4.33
CA CYS A 111 -5.76 11.46 -4.28
C CYS A 111 -5.88 12.49 -5.39
N LYS A 112 -4.80 13.19 -5.71
CA LYS A 112 -4.76 14.21 -6.77
C LYS A 112 -4.79 13.60 -8.17
N ALA A 113 -3.99 12.58 -8.43
CA ALA A 113 -3.92 11.92 -9.74
C ALA A 113 -5.20 11.12 -10.04
N GLY A 114 -5.82 10.57 -9.00
CA GLY A 114 -7.03 9.76 -9.12
C GLY A 114 -6.75 8.35 -9.62
N ILE A 115 -7.67 7.80 -10.42
CA ILE A 115 -7.53 6.47 -11.00
C ILE A 115 -6.58 6.55 -12.19
N GLU A 116 -5.47 5.85 -12.11
CA GLU A 116 -4.47 5.74 -13.14
C GLU A 116 -4.44 4.32 -13.72
N VAL A 117 -3.80 4.13 -14.87
CA VAL A 117 -3.72 2.80 -15.53
C VAL A 117 -3.17 1.72 -14.60
N GLY A 118 -2.18 2.05 -13.75
CA GLY A 118 -1.66 1.10 -12.74
C GLY A 118 -2.67 0.75 -11.66
N THR A 119 -3.62 1.64 -11.35
CA THR A 119 -4.73 1.35 -10.42
C THR A 119 -5.71 0.35 -11.03
N GLU A 120 -6.06 0.54 -12.30
CA GLU A 120 -6.94 -0.37 -13.06
C GLU A 120 -6.33 -1.76 -13.18
N LYS A 121 -5.06 -1.83 -13.56
CA LYS A 121 -4.31 -3.09 -13.65
C LYS A 121 -4.19 -3.82 -12.31
N ALA A 122 -3.92 -3.08 -11.23
CA ALA A 122 -3.88 -3.65 -9.89
C ALA A 122 -5.24 -4.24 -9.49
N TRP A 123 -6.34 -3.58 -9.85
CA TRP A 123 -7.67 -4.10 -9.62
C TRP A 123 -7.94 -5.37 -10.45
N GLU A 124 -7.64 -5.37 -11.76
CA GLU A 124 -7.78 -6.52 -12.65
C GLU A 124 -7.03 -7.75 -12.12
N LEU A 125 -5.77 -7.57 -11.72
CA LEU A 125 -4.96 -8.64 -11.13
C LEU A 125 -5.58 -9.18 -9.82
N CYS A 126 -6.08 -8.31 -8.95
CA CYS A 126 -6.78 -8.76 -7.75
C CYS A 126 -8.08 -9.53 -8.06
N GLU A 127 -8.80 -9.19 -9.14
CA GLU A 127 -9.96 -9.96 -9.61
C GLU A 127 -9.54 -11.35 -10.13
N GLU A 128 -8.49 -11.39 -10.97
CA GLU A 128 -7.98 -12.63 -11.56
C GLU A 128 -7.52 -13.63 -10.48
N TYR A 129 -6.79 -13.15 -9.49
CA TYR A 129 -6.29 -13.99 -8.37
C TYR A 129 -7.30 -14.15 -7.23
N ASN A 130 -8.52 -13.57 -7.36
CA ASN A 130 -9.54 -13.55 -6.31
C ASN A 130 -8.98 -13.05 -4.95
N LEU A 131 -8.16 -12.03 -4.99
CA LEU A 131 -7.41 -11.52 -3.84
C LEU A 131 -8.23 -10.45 -3.09
N PRO A 132 -8.45 -10.60 -1.77
CA PRO A 132 -9.03 -9.55 -0.94
C PRO A 132 -8.20 -8.26 -1.05
N ARG A 133 -8.86 -7.12 -1.18
CA ARG A 133 -8.18 -5.85 -1.43
C ARG A 133 -8.82 -4.67 -0.75
N LEU A 134 -8.02 -3.67 -0.46
CA LEU A 134 -8.47 -2.34 -0.03
C LEU A 134 -7.72 -1.26 -0.81
N PHE A 135 -8.32 -0.07 -0.89
CA PHE A 135 -7.65 1.12 -1.38
C PHE A 135 -7.01 1.89 -0.24
N PHE A 136 -5.77 2.32 -0.42
CA PHE A 136 -5.08 3.27 0.47
C PHE A 136 -4.82 4.56 -0.30
N VAL A 137 -5.36 5.67 0.19
CA VAL A 137 -5.28 6.96 -0.49
C VAL A 137 -4.14 7.78 0.09
N THR A 138 -3.25 8.24 -0.79
CA THR A 138 -2.09 9.10 -0.47
C THR A 138 -2.31 10.53 -0.94
N ASN A 139 -1.42 11.45 -0.58
CA ASN A 139 -1.41 12.86 -1.03
C ASN A 139 -2.75 13.58 -0.81
N MET A 140 -3.40 13.32 0.33
CA MET A 140 -4.66 13.97 0.71
C MET A 140 -4.48 15.40 1.22
N ASP A 141 -3.23 15.78 1.51
CA ASP A 141 -2.79 17.11 1.93
C ASP A 141 -2.53 18.08 0.77
N ASP A 142 -2.65 17.61 -0.49
CA ASP A 142 -2.53 18.48 -1.67
C ASP A 142 -3.81 19.33 -1.82
N ASP A 143 -3.67 20.63 -2.04
CA ASP A 143 -4.79 21.59 -2.19
C ASP A 143 -5.75 21.24 -3.35
N GLN A 144 -5.29 20.46 -4.32
CA GLN A 144 -6.08 19.99 -5.46
C GLN A 144 -6.68 18.61 -5.24
N ALA A 145 -6.40 17.97 -4.09
CA ALA A 145 -6.94 16.65 -3.78
C ALA A 145 -8.38 16.76 -3.26
N SER A 146 -9.27 15.92 -3.79
CA SER A 146 -10.64 15.77 -3.31
C SER A 146 -10.96 14.30 -3.05
N PHE A 147 -10.90 13.91 -1.78
CA PHE A 147 -11.21 12.55 -1.35
C PHE A 147 -12.63 12.13 -1.75
N ARG A 148 -13.60 13.03 -1.63
CA ARG A 148 -15.00 12.77 -2.00
C ARG A 148 -15.16 12.48 -3.49
N GLU A 149 -14.47 13.27 -4.34
CA GLU A 149 -14.50 13.02 -5.78
C GLU A 149 -13.80 11.72 -6.16
N LEU A 150 -12.69 11.41 -5.48
CA LEU A 150 -11.97 10.16 -5.71
C LEU A 150 -12.86 8.96 -5.37
N ILE A 151 -13.56 8.95 -4.23
CA ILE A 151 -14.47 7.85 -3.86
C ILE A 151 -15.56 7.67 -4.92
N LEU A 152 -16.19 8.75 -5.38
CA LEU A 152 -17.23 8.67 -6.42
C LEU A 152 -16.68 8.09 -7.74
N LYS A 153 -15.44 8.43 -8.09
CA LYS A 153 -14.77 7.84 -9.27
C LYS A 153 -14.48 6.35 -9.07
N LEU A 154 -13.97 5.97 -7.89
CA LEU A 154 -13.71 4.56 -7.55
C LEU A 154 -14.99 3.73 -7.56
N GLU A 155 -16.09 4.24 -6.96
CA GLU A 155 -17.39 3.57 -6.99
C GLU A 155 -17.94 3.40 -8.42
N LYS A 156 -17.77 4.42 -9.26
CA LYS A 156 -18.21 4.38 -10.65
C LYS A 156 -17.42 3.37 -11.47
N GLN A 157 -16.11 3.28 -11.25
CA GLN A 157 -15.19 2.43 -12.03
C GLN A 157 -15.23 0.97 -11.57
N PHE A 158 -15.19 0.74 -10.24
CA PHE A 158 -15.01 -0.58 -9.65
C PHE A 158 -16.25 -1.11 -8.91
N GLY A 159 -17.33 -0.33 -8.88
CA GLY A 159 -18.63 -0.73 -8.35
C GLY A 159 -18.93 -0.24 -6.94
N ARG A 160 -20.22 -0.30 -6.57
CA ARG A 160 -20.79 0.26 -5.34
C ARG A 160 -20.38 -0.45 -4.04
N LYS A 161 -19.54 -1.48 -4.10
CA LYS A 161 -19.02 -2.17 -2.91
C LYS A 161 -17.87 -1.42 -2.23
N ILE A 162 -17.39 -0.35 -2.88
CA ILE A 162 -16.34 0.51 -2.33
C ILE A 162 -16.98 1.45 -1.31
N ALA A 163 -16.49 1.40 -0.09
CA ALA A 163 -16.94 2.28 0.97
C ALA A 163 -15.74 2.78 1.78
N PRO A 164 -15.75 4.04 2.23
CA PRO A 164 -14.71 4.54 3.11
C PRO A 164 -14.73 3.79 4.44
N PHE A 165 -13.56 3.56 5.03
CA PHE A 165 -13.46 2.90 6.32
C PHE A 165 -14.18 3.76 7.39
N PRO A 166 -15.04 3.16 8.25
CA PRO A 166 -15.73 3.90 9.30
C PRO A 166 -14.70 4.51 10.28
N GLY A 167 -14.59 5.80 10.32
CA GLY A 167 -13.62 6.54 11.13
C GLY A 167 -12.92 7.67 10.37
N CYS A 168 -13.12 7.76 9.06
CA CYS A 168 -12.71 8.94 8.29
C CYS A 168 -13.84 9.99 8.27
N ASN A 169 -13.47 11.27 8.38
CA ASN A 169 -14.36 12.40 8.09
C ASN A 169 -14.58 12.47 6.56
N ASP A 170 -15.56 13.28 6.14
CA ASP A 170 -15.84 13.53 4.71
C ASP A 170 -14.62 14.08 3.94
N ASN A 171 -13.62 14.57 4.65
CA ASN A 171 -12.32 15.03 4.13
C ASN A 171 -11.24 13.97 4.22
N GLY A 172 -11.57 12.70 4.59
CA GLY A 172 -10.59 11.61 4.73
C GLY A 172 -9.69 11.69 5.97
N SER A 173 -9.83 12.71 6.80
CA SER A 173 -9.09 12.81 8.06
C SER A 173 -9.65 11.84 9.10
N PRO A 174 -8.82 11.23 9.96
CA PRO A 174 -9.30 10.41 11.06
C PRO A 174 -10.28 11.21 11.94
N ARG A 175 -11.42 10.61 12.28
CA ARG A 175 -12.23 11.18 13.35
C ARG A 175 -11.43 11.08 14.63
N HIS A 176 -11.04 12.21 15.20
CA HIS A 176 -10.59 12.24 16.58
C HIS A 176 -11.78 11.83 17.44
N ASP A 177 -11.78 10.57 17.87
CA ASP A 177 -12.75 10.07 18.82
C ASP A 177 -12.41 10.72 20.17
N THR A 178 -13.03 11.86 20.41
CA THR A 178 -13.04 12.49 21.73
C THR A 178 -14.07 11.75 22.58
N ARG A 179 -13.83 10.49 22.89
CA ARG A 179 -14.55 9.81 23.99
C ARG A 179 -13.85 10.13 25.30
N PRO A 180 -14.62 10.57 26.30
CA PRO A 180 -14.08 10.90 27.61
C PRO A 180 -13.54 9.67 28.35
#